data_f9145751e9e254972a1e2a4d490a9bab
#
_entry.id   f9145751e9e254972a1e2a4d490a9bab
#
_cell.length_a   1.000
_cell.length_b   1.000
_cell.length_c   1.000
_cell.angle_alpha   90.00
_cell.angle_beta   90.00
_cell.angle_gamma   90.00
#
_symmetry.space_group_name_H-M   'P 1'
#
loop_
_entity.id
_entity.type
_entity.pdbx_description
1 polymer ?
#
loop_
_entity_poly.entity_id
_entity_poly.type
_entity_poly.pdbx_seq_one_letter_code
_entity_poly.pdbx_strand_id
1 'polypeptide(L)'
;MPFSKPYFNDIAPVIVKNGVIFCSDRRINSSTNITTFNGERLYNLYFVEKIDSTKWKTPIKLKVSGSSLLYYGPVSIASDGQTVYFTSSIISGKAARKKNIINRLGIFTGELSGNIISNVTQFEYNSMEYNVAHPNISHDGKFLFFASDMPGGQGQSDIYYCELINNKWSTPKNLGSNVNSPSKENYPFLHPSGRLYFSSDRPDTARYLGGMDVYYTVSTDGEWDKPVPMPEPINSHFDDFALVATNDRQEGFFTRKTGIDDDIWKFTSEILRKADCPPSQPDSYCYEFLDENAIRFDTMPVPFKFQWDFGDGQTAEGIKVQHCYKEPGNYTIKLDIINMLTNEVELNEKTYELEITRTEQAYISSPDRCFEGEKVVFDADSSYLPGWSVSRYYWNFDDETIAIGSKVEKVFMKPGNYNVQLIITSAPGTDGKIMETCVSKKITVTRKP
;
A
#
# COMPACT_ATOMS: atom_id res chain seq x y z
N MET A 1 5.46 -8.07 -15.81
CA MET A 1 3.97 -8.33 -15.76
C MET A 1 3.58 -9.45 -16.72
N PRO A 2 2.43 -10.19 -16.52
CA PRO A 2 2.03 -11.28 -17.42
C PRO A 2 1.77 -10.86 -18.88
N PHE A 3 1.48 -9.59 -19.12
CA PHE A 3 1.26 -9.03 -20.46
C PHE A 3 2.52 -8.45 -21.11
N SER A 4 3.61 -8.29 -20.37
CA SER A 4 4.93 -7.95 -20.94
C SER A 4 5.47 -9.13 -21.73
N LYS A 5 6.07 -8.85 -22.87
CA LYS A 5 6.62 -9.88 -23.77
C LYS A 5 8.10 -9.67 -23.94
N PRO A 6 8.92 -10.73 -23.90
CA PRO A 6 10.35 -10.65 -24.23
C PRO A 6 10.60 -9.99 -25.58
N TYR A 7 11.68 -9.25 -25.69
CA TYR A 7 12.14 -8.54 -26.90
C TYR A 7 11.31 -7.30 -27.29
N PHE A 8 10.41 -6.82 -26.42
CA PHE A 8 9.69 -5.57 -26.59
C PHE A 8 9.85 -4.73 -25.33
N ASN A 9 9.96 -3.43 -25.54
CA ASN A 9 9.96 -2.47 -24.45
C ASN A 9 8.51 -2.13 -24.09
N ASP A 10 8.13 -2.37 -22.85
CA ASP A 10 6.85 -2.01 -22.27
C ASP A 10 7.10 -1.02 -21.13
N ILE A 11 6.75 0.25 -21.31
CA ILE A 11 7.15 1.33 -20.41
C ILE A 11 5.99 2.24 -20.02
N ALA A 12 6.24 3.04 -19.00
CA ALA A 12 5.40 4.15 -18.54
C ALA A 12 3.93 3.74 -18.34
N PRO A 13 3.66 2.85 -17.38
CA PRO A 13 2.31 2.43 -17.05
C PRO A 13 1.48 3.57 -16.47
N VAL A 14 0.18 3.58 -16.76
CA VAL A 14 -0.81 4.49 -16.16
C VAL A 14 -2.00 3.66 -15.70
N ILE A 15 -2.36 3.80 -14.43
CA ILE A 15 -3.49 3.10 -13.83
C ILE A 15 -4.79 3.77 -14.28
N VAL A 16 -5.70 2.97 -14.82
CA VAL A 16 -7.05 3.38 -15.18
C VAL A 16 -8.08 2.48 -14.50
N LYS A 17 -9.36 2.88 -14.49
CA LYS A 17 -10.43 2.22 -13.73
C LYS A 17 -10.41 0.69 -13.82
N ASN A 18 -10.18 0.12 -15.01
CA ASN A 18 -10.27 -1.33 -15.23
C ASN A 18 -8.97 -1.95 -15.74
N GLY A 19 -7.82 -1.28 -15.58
CA GLY A 19 -6.58 -1.82 -16.11
C GLY A 19 -5.41 -0.85 -16.14
N VAL A 20 -4.54 -1.02 -17.12
CA VAL A 20 -3.33 -0.21 -17.31
C VAL A 20 -3.20 0.21 -18.75
N ILE A 21 -2.89 1.48 -18.99
CA ILE A 21 -2.39 1.96 -20.29
C ILE A 21 -0.87 2.06 -20.18
N PHE A 22 -0.18 1.69 -21.25
CA PHE A 22 1.27 1.71 -21.28
C PHE A 22 1.80 1.94 -22.70
N CYS A 23 3.05 2.31 -22.82
CA CYS A 23 3.75 2.45 -24.08
C CYS A 23 4.45 1.15 -24.44
N SER A 24 4.36 0.74 -25.70
CA SER A 24 5.07 -0.44 -26.17
C SER A 24 5.53 -0.28 -27.63
N ASP A 25 6.69 -0.83 -27.92
CA ASP A 25 7.23 -0.95 -29.28
C ASP A 25 6.82 -2.27 -29.97
N ARG A 26 5.91 -3.05 -29.34
CA ARG A 26 5.40 -4.31 -29.88
C ARG A 26 4.65 -4.12 -31.20
N ARG A 27 4.74 -5.13 -32.06
CA ARG A 27 4.05 -5.14 -33.35
C ARG A 27 2.75 -5.93 -33.21
N ILE A 28 1.63 -5.30 -33.59
CA ILE A 28 0.39 -6.00 -33.89
C ILE A 28 0.07 -5.81 -35.36
N ASN A 29 0.28 -6.87 -36.16
CA ASN A 29 -0.18 -7.00 -37.55
C ASN A 29 0.17 -5.83 -38.50
N SER A 30 1.33 -5.19 -38.39
CA SER A 30 1.72 -4.18 -39.35
C SER A 30 2.92 -4.65 -40.20
N SER A 31 2.71 -4.67 -41.49
CA SER A 31 3.76 -4.95 -42.48
C SER A 31 4.76 -3.79 -42.66
N THR A 32 4.57 -2.67 -41.97
CA THR A 32 5.41 -1.48 -42.09
C THR A 32 6.39 -1.41 -40.90
N ASN A 33 7.68 -1.65 -41.22
CA ASN A 33 8.79 -1.43 -40.29
C ASN A 33 9.13 0.06 -40.26
N ILE A 34 8.36 0.86 -39.54
CA ILE A 34 8.73 2.25 -39.26
C ILE A 34 9.61 2.23 -38.01
N THR A 35 10.86 2.65 -38.20
CA THR A 35 11.84 2.81 -37.12
C THR A 35 12.33 4.24 -37.06
N THR A 36 12.96 4.62 -35.97
CA THR A 36 13.74 5.85 -35.84
C THR A 36 14.94 5.80 -36.81
N PHE A 37 15.66 6.92 -36.95
CA PHE A 37 16.89 6.97 -37.73
C PHE A 37 17.96 5.95 -37.26
N ASN A 38 17.97 5.65 -35.94
CA ASN A 38 18.89 4.68 -35.32
C ASN A 38 18.40 3.23 -35.42
N GLY A 39 17.30 2.96 -36.13
CA GLY A 39 16.74 1.62 -36.26
C GLY A 39 15.86 1.17 -35.09
N GLU A 40 15.63 2.01 -34.07
CA GLU A 40 14.77 1.72 -32.93
C GLU A 40 13.30 1.72 -33.34
N ARG A 41 12.51 0.87 -32.73
CA ARG A 41 11.06 0.78 -32.96
C ARG A 41 10.34 1.97 -32.34
N LEU A 42 9.25 2.40 -32.94
CA LEU A 42 8.42 3.48 -32.43
C LEU A 42 7.40 2.94 -31.43
N TYR A 43 7.27 3.62 -30.30
CA TYR A 43 6.27 3.31 -29.29
C TYR A 43 4.85 3.64 -29.77
N ASN A 44 3.92 2.85 -29.29
CA ASN A 44 2.47 3.06 -29.41
C ASN A 44 1.82 2.86 -28.05
N LEU A 45 0.59 3.37 -27.88
CA LEU A 45 -0.18 3.20 -26.67
C LEU A 45 -0.98 1.90 -26.73
N TYR A 46 -0.98 1.18 -25.62
CA TYR A 46 -1.73 -0.06 -25.43
C TYR A 46 -2.53 0.01 -24.14
N PHE A 47 -3.72 -0.57 -24.14
CA PHE A 47 -4.53 -0.79 -22.97
C PHE A 47 -4.61 -2.28 -22.68
N VAL A 48 -4.47 -2.65 -21.41
CA VAL A 48 -4.67 -4.00 -20.92
C VAL A 48 -5.67 -3.99 -19.76
N GLU A 49 -6.74 -4.77 -19.90
CA GLU A 49 -7.78 -4.88 -18.89
C GLU A 49 -7.40 -5.90 -17.83
N LYS A 50 -7.58 -5.53 -16.55
CA LYS A 50 -7.39 -6.41 -15.39
C LYS A 50 -8.65 -7.29 -15.23
N ILE A 51 -8.49 -8.61 -15.17
CA ILE A 51 -9.59 -9.55 -14.91
C ILE A 51 -9.72 -9.79 -13.41
N ASP A 52 -8.59 -10.07 -12.74
CA ASP A 52 -8.50 -10.25 -11.29
C ASP A 52 -7.11 -9.80 -10.77
N SER A 53 -6.77 -10.10 -9.53
CA SER A 53 -5.48 -9.69 -8.93
C SER A 53 -4.25 -10.21 -9.69
N THR A 54 -4.39 -11.29 -10.45
CA THR A 54 -3.29 -12.02 -11.14
C THR A 54 -3.45 -12.11 -12.65
N LYS A 55 -4.68 -12.01 -13.17
CA LYS A 55 -5.01 -12.24 -14.58
C LYS A 55 -5.32 -10.96 -15.32
N TRP A 56 -4.85 -10.90 -16.54
CA TRP A 56 -4.99 -9.78 -17.46
C TRP A 56 -5.46 -10.25 -18.83
N LYS A 57 -6.23 -9.43 -19.52
CA LYS A 57 -6.58 -9.68 -20.94
C LYS A 57 -5.37 -9.43 -21.85
N THR A 58 -5.50 -9.77 -23.11
CA THR A 58 -4.51 -9.43 -24.13
C THR A 58 -4.52 -7.91 -24.35
N PRO A 59 -3.35 -7.23 -24.35
CA PRO A 59 -3.27 -5.80 -24.63
C PRO A 59 -3.84 -5.45 -26.01
N ILE A 60 -4.62 -4.38 -26.08
CA ILE A 60 -5.15 -3.80 -27.31
C ILE A 60 -4.49 -2.46 -27.60
N LYS A 61 -4.18 -2.21 -28.87
CA LYS A 61 -3.60 -0.94 -29.30
C LYS A 61 -4.65 0.17 -29.26
N LEU A 62 -4.32 1.30 -28.65
CA LEU A 62 -5.12 2.52 -28.74
C LEU A 62 -4.87 3.19 -30.11
N LYS A 63 -5.91 3.67 -30.75
CA LYS A 63 -5.86 4.36 -32.03
C LYS A 63 -5.97 5.86 -31.82
N VAL A 64 -5.09 6.64 -32.42
CA VAL A 64 -5.18 8.10 -32.42
C VAL A 64 -5.77 8.53 -33.75
N SER A 65 -7.00 9.03 -33.70
CA SER A 65 -7.78 9.40 -34.90
C SER A 65 -7.40 10.81 -35.38
N GLY A 66 -7.40 10.99 -36.72
CA GLY A 66 -7.16 12.31 -37.31
C GLY A 66 -5.72 12.82 -37.18
N SER A 67 -4.79 11.97 -36.72
CA SER A 67 -3.39 12.34 -36.51
C SER A 67 -2.45 11.55 -37.44
N SER A 68 -1.44 12.24 -37.95
CA SER A 68 -0.34 11.64 -38.69
C SER A 68 0.94 11.48 -37.85
N LEU A 69 0.82 11.59 -36.54
CA LEU A 69 1.91 11.41 -35.57
C LEU A 69 2.46 9.99 -35.68
N LEU A 70 3.78 9.85 -35.54
CA LEU A 70 4.46 8.57 -35.73
C LEU A 70 4.83 7.86 -34.44
N TYR A 71 4.96 8.61 -33.35
CA TYR A 71 5.40 8.15 -32.05
C TYR A 71 4.34 8.52 -31.01
N TYR A 72 4.03 7.62 -30.10
CA TYR A 72 3.13 7.85 -28.99
C TYR A 72 3.81 7.39 -27.70
N GLY A 73 4.24 8.35 -26.91
CA GLY A 73 4.98 8.14 -25.66
C GLY A 73 4.10 8.15 -24.42
N PRO A 74 4.70 8.40 -23.27
CA PRO A 74 3.98 8.41 -21.99
C PRO A 74 2.72 9.25 -22.00
N VAL A 75 1.69 8.72 -21.33
CA VAL A 75 0.35 9.30 -21.28
C VAL A 75 -0.04 9.60 -19.84
N SER A 76 -0.89 10.60 -19.64
CA SER A 76 -1.59 10.86 -18.39
C SER A 76 -3.08 11.07 -18.69
N ILE A 77 -3.94 10.64 -17.78
CA ILE A 77 -5.40 10.72 -17.94
C ILE A 77 -5.96 11.55 -16.81
N ALA A 78 -6.82 12.51 -17.15
CA ALA A 78 -7.53 13.32 -16.17
C ALA A 78 -8.55 12.46 -15.38
N SER A 79 -9.00 12.98 -14.25
CA SER A 79 -9.96 12.29 -13.37
C SER A 79 -11.31 12.01 -14.00
N ASP A 80 -11.66 12.68 -15.12
CA ASP A 80 -12.84 12.39 -15.93
C ASP A 80 -12.74 11.05 -16.69
N GLY A 81 -11.54 10.45 -16.74
CA GLY A 81 -11.27 9.21 -17.45
C GLY A 81 -11.31 9.31 -18.97
N GLN A 82 -11.45 10.51 -19.54
CA GLN A 82 -11.61 10.77 -20.97
C GLN A 82 -10.53 11.69 -21.52
N THR A 83 -10.22 12.78 -20.82
CA THR A 83 -9.18 13.73 -21.23
C THR A 83 -7.79 13.10 -21.05
N VAL A 84 -7.06 12.97 -22.17
CA VAL A 84 -5.72 12.37 -22.18
C VAL A 84 -4.67 13.39 -22.61
N TYR A 85 -3.54 13.37 -21.93
CA TYR A 85 -2.33 14.09 -22.31
C TYR A 85 -1.27 13.06 -22.66
N PHE A 86 -0.62 13.18 -23.79
CA PHE A 86 0.39 12.20 -24.21
C PHE A 86 1.56 12.86 -24.94
N THR A 87 2.72 12.25 -24.82
CA THR A 87 3.91 12.66 -25.56
C THR A 87 3.85 12.15 -26.99
N SER A 88 4.21 13.00 -27.94
CA SER A 88 4.42 12.58 -29.32
C SER A 88 5.48 13.44 -30.03
N SER A 89 5.88 13.02 -31.21
CA SER A 89 6.75 13.84 -32.06
C SER A 89 5.99 15.03 -32.63
N ILE A 90 6.58 16.21 -32.60
CA ILE A 90 5.97 17.45 -33.14
C ILE A 90 5.85 17.39 -34.67
N ILE A 91 6.88 16.91 -35.33
CA ILE A 91 6.86 16.75 -36.79
C ILE A 91 6.23 15.41 -37.16
N SER A 92 5.28 15.45 -38.07
CA SER A 92 4.46 14.31 -38.45
C SER A 92 4.54 13.97 -39.95
N GLY A 93 4.01 12.82 -40.34
CA GLY A 93 3.85 12.42 -41.73
C GLY A 93 5.15 12.28 -42.51
N LYS A 94 5.16 12.72 -43.80
CA LYS A 94 6.32 12.62 -44.68
C LYS A 94 7.49 13.50 -44.22
N ALA A 95 7.24 14.58 -43.52
CA ALA A 95 8.27 15.50 -42.99
C ALA A 95 9.16 14.80 -41.96
N ALA A 96 8.57 14.04 -41.03
CA ALA A 96 9.31 13.29 -40.02
C ALA A 96 10.26 12.21 -40.54
N ARG A 97 10.13 11.81 -41.82
CA ARG A 97 10.96 10.81 -42.48
C ARG A 97 12.12 11.40 -43.28
N LYS A 98 12.25 12.72 -43.35
CA LYS A 98 13.35 13.37 -44.05
C LYS A 98 14.65 13.23 -43.26
N LYS A 99 15.74 12.88 -43.95
CA LYS A 99 17.09 12.83 -43.39
C LYS A 99 17.48 14.23 -42.89
N ASN A 100 18.10 14.35 -41.73
CA ASN A 100 18.60 15.59 -41.11
C ASN A 100 17.53 16.53 -40.50
N ILE A 101 16.32 16.07 -40.23
CA ILE A 101 15.37 16.83 -39.42
C ILE A 101 15.44 16.33 -37.97
N ILE A 102 15.79 17.24 -37.06
CA ILE A 102 15.66 16.99 -35.63
C ILE A 102 14.17 17.06 -35.28
N ASN A 103 13.58 15.94 -34.87
CA ASN A 103 12.20 15.88 -34.43
C ASN A 103 12.16 15.97 -32.91
N ARG A 104 11.49 16.98 -32.39
CA ARG A 104 11.31 17.21 -30.97
C ARG A 104 10.08 16.50 -30.47
N LEU A 105 10.06 16.22 -29.16
CA LEU A 105 8.90 15.70 -28.46
C LEU A 105 8.03 16.87 -28.00
N GLY A 106 6.73 16.70 -28.13
CA GLY A 106 5.72 17.62 -27.62
C GLY A 106 4.61 16.88 -26.90
N ILE A 107 3.85 17.59 -26.09
CA ILE A 107 2.65 17.10 -25.44
C ILE A 107 1.45 17.42 -26.33
N PHE A 108 0.54 16.47 -26.41
CA PHE A 108 -0.73 16.58 -27.13
C PHE A 108 -1.87 16.21 -26.17
N THR A 109 -3.02 16.84 -26.39
CA THR A 109 -4.25 16.55 -25.65
C THR A 109 -5.25 15.90 -26.59
N GLY A 110 -6.07 14.97 -26.10
CA GLY A 110 -7.15 14.34 -26.86
C GLY A 110 -8.23 13.77 -25.95
N GLU A 111 -9.25 13.19 -26.53
CA GLU A 111 -10.39 12.56 -25.87
C GLU A 111 -10.37 11.06 -26.11
N LEU A 112 -10.29 10.27 -25.05
CA LEU A 112 -10.33 8.82 -25.10
C LEU A 112 -11.77 8.30 -25.00
N SER A 113 -12.20 7.58 -26.01
CA SER A 113 -13.49 6.86 -26.01
C SER A 113 -13.25 5.43 -26.48
N GLY A 114 -13.51 4.46 -25.61
CA GLY A 114 -13.16 3.06 -25.86
C GLY A 114 -11.66 2.90 -26.09
N ASN A 115 -11.25 2.54 -27.30
CA ASN A 115 -9.85 2.40 -27.70
C ASN A 115 -9.38 3.47 -28.70
N ILE A 116 -10.11 4.57 -28.82
CA ILE A 116 -9.84 5.65 -29.78
C ILE A 116 -9.60 6.95 -29.02
N ILE A 117 -8.47 7.61 -29.36
CA ILE A 117 -8.16 8.98 -28.95
C ILE A 117 -8.48 9.88 -30.13
N SER A 118 -9.37 10.85 -29.95
CA SER A 118 -9.83 11.82 -30.96
C SER A 118 -9.59 13.26 -30.49
N ASN A 119 -9.95 14.25 -31.32
CA ASN A 119 -9.86 15.67 -31.01
C ASN A 119 -8.47 16.11 -30.55
N VAL A 120 -7.43 15.61 -31.25
CA VAL A 120 -6.05 15.83 -30.86
C VAL A 120 -5.61 17.25 -31.12
N THR A 121 -5.13 17.94 -30.08
CA THR A 121 -4.60 19.29 -30.09
C THR A 121 -3.19 19.35 -29.49
N GLN A 122 -2.38 20.30 -29.92
CA GLN A 122 -1.03 20.50 -29.40
C GLN A 122 -1.08 21.33 -28.11
N PHE A 123 -0.19 20.99 -27.16
CA PHE A 123 0.06 21.84 -26.02
C PHE A 123 0.75 23.13 -26.47
N GLU A 124 0.33 24.28 -25.95
CA GLU A 124 0.73 25.59 -26.42
C GLU A 124 2.22 25.91 -26.20
N TYR A 125 2.90 25.20 -25.29
CA TYR A 125 4.33 25.36 -25.00
C TYR A 125 5.22 24.33 -25.71
N ASN A 126 4.69 23.56 -26.67
CA ASN A 126 5.53 22.74 -27.55
C ASN A 126 6.46 23.60 -28.40
N SER A 127 7.69 23.16 -28.62
CA SER A 127 8.71 23.89 -29.34
C SER A 127 9.52 23.01 -30.29
N MET A 128 10.03 23.61 -31.36
CA MET A 128 11.00 22.97 -32.22
C MET A 128 12.45 23.11 -31.73
N GLU A 129 12.67 23.87 -30.66
CA GLU A 129 14.00 24.13 -30.12
C GLU A 129 14.32 23.18 -28.95
N TYR A 130 13.31 22.74 -28.20
CA TYR A 130 13.44 21.87 -27.03
C TYR A 130 12.33 20.83 -26.97
N ASN A 131 12.49 19.81 -26.13
CA ASN A 131 11.50 18.77 -25.89
C ASN A 131 10.57 19.16 -24.74
N VAL A 132 9.30 18.78 -24.88
CA VAL A 132 8.29 18.84 -23.83
C VAL A 132 7.61 17.47 -23.78
N ALA A 133 7.82 16.71 -22.70
CA ALA A 133 7.47 15.27 -22.68
C ALA A 133 7.01 14.80 -21.29
N HIS A 134 6.53 13.57 -21.21
CA HIS A 134 6.14 12.88 -19.99
C HIS A 134 5.10 13.66 -19.17
N PRO A 135 3.91 13.96 -19.74
CA PRO A 135 2.88 14.72 -19.05
C PRO A 135 2.31 13.97 -17.86
N ASN A 136 1.98 14.70 -16.81
CA ASN A 136 1.17 14.23 -15.70
C ASN A 136 0.19 15.32 -15.26
N ILE A 137 -1.10 15.11 -15.51
CA ILE A 137 -2.18 15.96 -15.02
C ILE A 137 -2.46 15.64 -13.56
N SER A 138 -2.57 16.65 -12.70
CA SER A 138 -3.00 16.47 -11.30
C SER A 138 -4.42 15.92 -11.21
N HIS A 139 -4.73 15.22 -10.13
CA HIS A 139 -6.06 14.61 -9.94
C HIS A 139 -7.21 15.63 -9.98
N ASP A 140 -6.97 16.86 -9.49
CA ASP A 140 -7.94 17.96 -9.53
C ASP A 140 -7.97 18.70 -10.88
N GLY A 141 -7.12 18.30 -11.84
CA GLY A 141 -7.02 18.89 -13.16
C GLY A 141 -6.40 20.27 -13.23
N LYS A 142 -5.86 20.80 -12.10
CA LYS A 142 -5.35 22.18 -12.04
C LYS A 142 -3.89 22.33 -12.43
N PHE A 143 -3.10 21.27 -12.35
CA PHE A 143 -1.67 21.32 -12.65
C PHE A 143 -1.29 20.27 -13.67
N LEU A 144 -0.53 20.69 -14.68
CA LEU A 144 0.10 19.79 -15.64
C LEU A 144 1.61 19.79 -15.39
N PHE A 145 2.14 18.70 -14.88
CA PHE A 145 3.57 18.45 -14.70
C PHE A 145 4.14 17.80 -15.96
N PHE A 146 5.38 18.08 -16.29
CA PHE A 146 6.07 17.50 -17.43
C PHE A 146 7.59 17.65 -17.33
N ALA A 147 8.32 16.88 -18.14
CA ALA A 147 9.76 17.00 -18.29
C ALA A 147 10.11 17.85 -19.54
N SER A 148 11.13 18.67 -19.45
CA SER A 148 11.61 19.47 -20.58
C SER A 148 13.09 19.83 -20.46
N ASP A 149 13.77 19.90 -21.61
CA ASP A 149 15.12 20.45 -21.77
C ASP A 149 15.08 21.92 -22.24
N MET A 150 14.01 22.66 -21.93
CA MET A 150 13.88 24.06 -22.30
C MET A 150 14.96 24.93 -21.61
N PRO A 151 15.43 26.00 -22.27
CA PRO A 151 16.46 26.88 -21.73
C PRO A 151 16.10 27.46 -20.37
N GLY A 152 17.09 27.57 -19.49
CA GLY A 152 16.92 28.11 -18.13
C GLY A 152 16.64 27.07 -17.05
N GLY A 153 16.72 25.78 -17.40
CA GLY A 153 16.68 24.67 -16.44
C GLY A 153 17.98 24.50 -15.66
N GLN A 154 17.98 23.48 -14.78
CA GLN A 154 19.12 23.11 -13.93
C GLN A 154 20.02 22.05 -14.60
N GLY A 155 19.45 21.22 -15.47
CA GLY A 155 20.14 20.05 -16.02
C GLY A 155 19.81 19.71 -17.46
N GLN A 156 19.92 18.41 -17.79
CA GLN A 156 19.67 17.90 -19.12
C GLN A 156 18.18 17.86 -19.46
N SER A 157 17.34 17.50 -18.48
CA SER A 157 15.89 17.66 -18.51
C SER A 157 15.41 17.89 -17.09
N ASP A 158 14.51 18.81 -16.92
CA ASP A 158 13.96 19.24 -15.63
C ASP A 158 12.45 19.01 -15.57
N ILE A 159 11.91 18.87 -14.36
CA ILE A 159 10.46 18.87 -14.13
C ILE A 159 9.97 20.32 -14.07
N TYR A 160 8.95 20.59 -14.87
CA TYR A 160 8.19 21.83 -14.93
C TYR A 160 6.72 21.57 -14.64
N TYR A 161 5.98 22.63 -14.34
CA TYR A 161 4.53 22.58 -14.25
C TYR A 161 3.89 23.84 -14.81
N CYS A 162 2.64 23.67 -15.27
CA CYS A 162 1.71 24.76 -15.58
C CYS A 162 0.49 24.65 -14.70
N GLU A 163 -0.08 25.81 -14.34
CA GLU A 163 -1.35 25.91 -13.61
C GLU A 163 -2.48 26.28 -14.57
N LEU A 164 -3.64 25.65 -14.43
CA LEU A 164 -4.82 25.96 -15.25
C LEU A 164 -5.57 27.14 -14.62
N ILE A 165 -5.45 28.31 -15.24
CA ILE A 165 -6.09 29.55 -14.79
C ILE A 165 -7.06 30.01 -15.88
N ASN A 166 -8.35 30.14 -15.57
CA ASN A 166 -9.39 30.56 -16.51
C ASN A 166 -9.37 29.78 -17.85
N ASN A 167 -9.24 28.45 -17.73
CA ASN A 167 -9.14 27.49 -18.87
C ASN A 167 -7.94 27.71 -19.80
N LYS A 168 -6.87 28.33 -19.32
CA LYS A 168 -5.59 28.47 -20.02
C LYS A 168 -4.47 28.02 -19.13
N TRP A 169 -3.48 27.36 -19.71
CA TRP A 169 -2.29 27.00 -18.99
C TRP A 169 -1.42 28.24 -18.74
N SER A 170 -0.91 28.37 -17.52
CA SER A 170 0.10 29.39 -17.20
C SER A 170 1.42 29.10 -17.94
N THR A 171 2.30 30.08 -18.01
CA THR A 171 3.69 29.85 -18.45
C THR A 171 4.33 28.75 -17.59
N PRO A 172 5.15 27.85 -18.21
CA PRO A 172 5.85 26.79 -17.49
C PRO A 172 6.72 27.36 -16.35
N LYS A 173 6.62 26.74 -15.19
CA LYS A 173 7.46 27.03 -14.02
C LYS A 173 8.34 25.84 -13.72
N ASN A 174 9.66 26.07 -13.61
CA ASN A 174 10.62 25.06 -13.18
C ASN A 174 10.44 24.76 -11.68
N LEU A 175 10.52 23.49 -11.26
CA LEU A 175 10.41 23.13 -9.82
C LEU A 175 11.61 23.57 -8.98
N GLY A 176 12.64 24.13 -9.61
CA GLY A 176 13.82 24.68 -8.92
C GLY A 176 14.85 23.61 -8.52
N SER A 177 15.96 24.08 -7.99
CA SER A 177 17.14 23.26 -7.65
C SER A 177 16.93 22.31 -6.47
N ASN A 178 15.84 22.44 -5.71
CA ASN A 178 15.50 21.45 -4.69
C ASN A 178 15.07 20.13 -5.34
N VAL A 179 14.33 20.18 -6.46
CA VAL A 179 13.83 19.00 -7.16
C VAL A 179 14.73 18.63 -8.34
N ASN A 180 15.02 19.59 -9.19
CA ASN A 180 15.81 19.40 -10.40
C ASN A 180 17.32 19.44 -10.08
N SER A 181 18.11 18.72 -10.85
CA SER A 181 19.54 18.56 -10.69
C SER A 181 20.27 18.82 -12.03
N PRO A 182 21.61 18.81 -12.09
CA PRO A 182 22.34 18.84 -13.36
C PRO A 182 22.11 17.63 -14.26
N SER A 183 21.47 16.60 -13.75
CA SER A 183 21.15 15.35 -14.45
C SER A 183 19.82 15.41 -15.22
N LYS A 184 19.13 14.30 -15.37
CA LYS A 184 17.80 14.22 -16.00
C LYS A 184 16.75 13.97 -14.94
N GLU A 185 15.68 14.72 -14.97
CA GLU A 185 14.46 14.48 -14.24
C GLU A 185 13.33 14.23 -15.25
N ASN A 186 12.72 13.04 -15.15
CA ASN A 186 11.71 12.56 -16.10
C ASN A 186 10.54 11.86 -15.40
N TYR A 187 9.45 11.61 -16.12
CA TYR A 187 8.30 10.84 -15.69
C TYR A 187 7.70 11.33 -14.37
N PRO A 188 7.34 12.63 -14.27
CA PRO A 188 6.66 13.12 -13.08
C PRO A 188 5.31 12.42 -12.89
N PHE A 189 4.97 12.11 -11.64
CA PHE A 189 3.68 11.59 -11.23
C PHE A 189 3.27 12.21 -9.89
N LEU A 190 2.36 13.18 -9.94
CA LEU A 190 1.76 13.78 -8.74
C LEU A 190 0.64 12.88 -8.24
N HIS A 191 0.90 12.20 -7.14
CA HIS A 191 -0.09 11.37 -6.46
C HIS A 191 -1.12 12.26 -5.70
N PRO A 192 -2.42 11.84 -5.58
CA PRO A 192 -3.45 12.61 -4.87
C PRO A 192 -3.11 12.95 -3.41
N SER A 193 -2.17 12.26 -2.77
CA SER A 193 -1.66 12.61 -1.43
C SER A 193 -0.73 13.83 -1.41
N GLY A 194 -0.48 14.49 -2.54
CA GLY A 194 0.48 15.60 -2.66
C GLY A 194 1.93 15.17 -2.88
N ARG A 195 2.23 13.86 -2.91
CA ARG A 195 3.58 13.37 -3.18
C ARG A 195 3.86 13.35 -4.67
N LEU A 196 4.94 14.00 -5.10
CA LEU A 196 5.42 13.97 -6.47
C LEU A 196 6.52 12.91 -6.61
N TYR A 197 6.27 11.90 -7.42
CA TYR A 197 7.26 10.91 -7.85
C TYR A 197 7.85 11.34 -9.19
N PHE A 198 9.12 11.05 -9.41
CA PHE A 198 9.80 11.27 -10.68
C PHE A 198 11.03 10.37 -10.79
N SER A 199 11.61 10.27 -11.96
CA SER A 199 12.80 9.45 -12.17
C SER A 199 13.99 10.32 -12.53
N SER A 200 15.18 10.02 -11.99
CA SER A 200 16.39 10.80 -12.21
C SER A 200 17.63 9.89 -12.26
N ASP A 201 18.59 10.27 -13.13
CA ASP A 201 19.92 9.67 -13.19
C ASP A 201 20.97 10.49 -12.41
N ARG A 202 20.50 11.26 -11.38
CA ARG A 202 21.38 12.03 -10.49
C ARG A 202 22.30 11.11 -9.69
N PRO A 203 23.56 11.45 -9.53
CA PRO A 203 24.44 10.72 -8.64
C PRO A 203 24.03 10.97 -7.19
N ASP A 204 23.40 9.99 -6.54
CA ASP A 204 23.19 9.98 -5.11
C ASP A 204 24.31 9.20 -4.45
N THR A 205 25.19 9.91 -3.74
CA THR A 205 26.38 9.30 -3.11
C THR A 205 26.04 8.34 -1.97
N ALA A 206 24.82 8.38 -1.45
CA ALA A 206 24.40 7.55 -0.33
C ALA A 206 23.77 6.22 -0.77
N ARG A 207 23.14 6.14 -1.96
CA ARG A 207 22.38 4.97 -2.43
C ARG A 207 22.32 4.84 -3.95
N TYR A 208 23.40 5.16 -4.67
CA TYR A 208 23.45 4.94 -6.12
C TYR A 208 23.30 3.45 -6.41
N LEU A 209 22.14 3.07 -6.91
CA LEU A 209 21.80 1.68 -7.18
C LEU A 209 21.86 1.35 -8.67
N GLY A 210 21.47 2.27 -9.56
CA GLY A 210 21.39 2.05 -10.99
C GLY A 210 21.74 3.27 -11.83
N GLY A 211 21.25 3.32 -13.05
CA GLY A 211 21.37 4.48 -13.94
C GLY A 211 20.26 5.50 -13.62
N MET A 212 19.00 5.11 -13.85
CA MET A 212 17.83 5.92 -13.53
C MET A 212 17.09 5.32 -12.35
N ASP A 213 16.84 6.12 -11.33
CA ASP A 213 16.14 5.73 -10.09
C ASP A 213 14.89 6.57 -9.87
N VAL A 214 13.90 6.01 -9.16
CA VAL A 214 12.68 6.70 -8.75
C VAL A 214 12.92 7.46 -7.46
N TYR A 215 12.56 8.74 -7.46
CA TYR A 215 12.57 9.64 -6.30
C TYR A 215 11.16 10.12 -5.99
N TYR A 216 10.96 10.59 -4.77
CA TYR A 216 9.76 11.34 -4.41
C TYR A 216 10.10 12.58 -3.62
N THR A 217 9.24 13.60 -3.72
CA THR A 217 9.27 14.81 -2.91
C THR A 217 7.85 15.21 -2.49
N VAL A 218 7.74 16.07 -1.51
CA VAL A 218 6.48 16.69 -1.08
C VAL A 218 6.63 18.20 -1.09
N SER A 219 5.52 18.91 -1.23
CA SER A 219 5.52 20.36 -1.10
C SER A 219 5.01 20.75 0.29
N THR A 220 5.81 21.55 1.00
CA THR A 220 5.47 22.12 2.30
C THR A 220 5.44 23.64 2.16
N ASP A 221 4.32 24.27 2.48
CA ASP A 221 4.12 25.73 2.37
C ASP A 221 4.41 26.31 0.96
N GLY A 222 4.21 25.51 -0.08
CA GLY A 222 4.42 25.89 -1.48
C GLY A 222 5.86 25.69 -2.00
N GLU A 223 6.78 25.25 -1.16
CA GLU A 223 8.13 24.86 -1.53
C GLU A 223 8.29 23.34 -1.58
N TRP A 224 9.06 22.84 -2.54
CA TRP A 224 9.35 21.41 -2.67
C TRP A 224 10.56 21.03 -1.80
N ASP A 225 10.40 19.96 -1.03
CA ASP A 225 11.47 19.38 -0.23
C ASP A 225 12.53 18.70 -1.12
N LYS A 226 13.70 18.41 -0.53
CA LYS A 226 14.72 17.63 -1.23
C LYS A 226 14.18 16.22 -1.53
N PRO A 227 14.38 15.70 -2.75
CA PRO A 227 13.90 14.38 -3.12
C PRO A 227 14.56 13.27 -2.32
N VAL A 228 13.76 12.27 -2.03
CA VAL A 228 14.17 11.04 -1.35
C VAL A 228 14.09 9.88 -2.34
N PRO A 229 15.16 9.08 -2.54
CA PRO A 229 15.09 7.91 -3.38
C PRO A 229 14.14 6.86 -2.81
N MET A 230 13.38 6.18 -3.67
CA MET A 230 12.57 5.05 -3.27
C MET A 230 13.48 3.89 -2.84
N PRO A 231 13.10 3.14 -1.77
CA PRO A 231 13.88 1.99 -1.34
C PRO A 231 13.73 0.79 -2.30
N GLU A 232 14.56 -0.22 -2.10
CA GLU A 232 14.29 -1.55 -2.64
C GLU A 232 12.91 -2.07 -2.17
N PRO A 233 12.18 -2.79 -3.01
CA PRO A 233 12.57 -3.32 -4.31
C PRO A 233 12.20 -2.41 -5.49
N ILE A 234 11.78 -1.15 -5.27
CA ILE A 234 11.42 -0.22 -6.34
C ILE A 234 12.67 0.24 -7.07
N ASN A 235 13.66 0.79 -6.36
CA ASN A 235 14.96 1.06 -6.96
C ASN A 235 15.87 -0.15 -6.82
N SER A 236 16.72 -0.38 -7.81
CA SER A 236 17.65 -1.51 -7.89
C SER A 236 18.94 -1.08 -8.63
N HIS A 237 19.82 -2.03 -8.90
CA HIS A 237 21.01 -1.78 -9.73
C HIS A 237 20.69 -1.63 -11.24
N PHE A 238 19.43 -1.71 -11.63
CA PHE A 238 18.94 -1.46 -12.99
C PHE A 238 18.38 -0.03 -13.10
N ASP A 239 18.02 0.38 -14.32
CA ASP A 239 17.24 1.59 -14.51
C ASP A 239 15.80 1.33 -14.07
N ASP A 240 15.33 2.09 -13.09
CA ASP A 240 13.98 2.03 -12.54
C ASP A 240 13.29 3.37 -12.73
N PHE A 241 12.15 3.40 -13.44
CA PHE A 241 11.52 4.67 -13.82
C PHE A 241 10.00 4.58 -14.02
N ALA A 242 9.36 5.73 -14.20
CA ALA A 242 7.94 5.88 -14.52
C ALA A 242 7.00 5.18 -13.52
N LEU A 243 7.21 5.43 -12.22
CA LEU A 243 6.37 4.87 -11.16
C LEU A 243 5.00 5.54 -11.15
N VAL A 244 3.96 4.72 -11.00
CA VAL A 244 2.59 5.12 -10.67
C VAL A 244 2.03 4.26 -9.55
N ALA A 245 1.16 4.82 -8.72
CA ALA A 245 0.55 4.13 -7.60
C ALA A 245 -0.96 4.35 -7.55
N THR A 246 -1.69 3.42 -6.95
CA THR A 246 -3.11 3.57 -6.62
C THR A 246 -3.32 4.67 -5.58
N ASN A 247 -4.52 5.24 -5.48
CA ASN A 247 -4.82 6.34 -4.56
C ASN A 247 -4.50 6.01 -3.09
N ASP A 248 -4.62 4.77 -2.69
CA ASP A 248 -4.24 4.26 -1.36
C ASP A 248 -2.75 3.91 -1.26
N ARG A 249 -2.00 3.97 -2.36
CA ARG A 249 -0.58 3.59 -2.49
C ARG A 249 -0.27 2.14 -2.09
N GLN A 250 -1.28 1.28 -2.04
CA GLN A 250 -1.07 -0.13 -1.68
C GLN A 250 -0.51 -0.96 -2.82
N GLU A 251 -0.83 -0.58 -4.06
CA GLU A 251 -0.23 -1.19 -5.23
C GLU A 251 0.13 -0.14 -6.28
N GLY A 252 1.04 -0.49 -7.14
CA GLY A 252 1.44 0.36 -8.24
C GLY A 252 2.30 -0.38 -9.25
N PHE A 253 2.76 0.37 -10.22
CA PHE A 253 3.59 -0.12 -11.30
C PHE A 253 4.75 0.82 -11.55
N PHE A 254 5.84 0.29 -12.06
CA PHE A 254 6.99 1.05 -12.54
C PHE A 254 7.64 0.29 -13.70
N THR A 255 8.53 0.94 -14.38
CA THR A 255 9.32 0.33 -15.45
C THR A 255 10.71 -0.01 -14.94
N ARG A 256 11.23 -1.20 -15.28
CA ARG A 256 12.60 -1.64 -14.99
C ARG A 256 13.25 -2.18 -16.26
N LYS A 257 14.48 -1.74 -16.49
CA LYS A 257 15.32 -2.24 -17.58
C LYS A 257 16.22 -3.36 -17.06
N THR A 258 15.84 -4.61 -17.32
CA THR A 258 16.57 -5.79 -16.83
C THR A 258 17.52 -6.41 -17.85
N GLY A 259 18.15 -5.62 -18.69
CA GLY A 259 19.08 -6.09 -19.72
C GLY A 259 18.78 -5.52 -21.11
N ILE A 260 18.14 -6.29 -22.01
CA ILE A 260 17.86 -5.87 -23.39
C ILE A 260 16.54 -5.08 -23.47
N ASP A 261 15.58 -5.41 -22.62
CA ASP A 261 14.20 -4.91 -22.69
C ASP A 261 13.83 -4.12 -21.43
N ASP A 262 12.91 -3.18 -21.60
CA ASP A 262 12.23 -2.46 -20.53
C ASP A 262 10.89 -3.14 -20.23
N ASP A 263 10.66 -3.52 -18.97
CA ASP A 263 9.47 -4.23 -18.56
C ASP A 263 8.70 -3.49 -17.46
N ILE A 264 7.37 -3.65 -17.46
CA ILE A 264 6.52 -3.15 -16.38
C ILE A 264 6.53 -4.14 -15.23
N TRP A 265 6.88 -3.63 -14.05
CA TRP A 265 6.86 -4.33 -12.78
C TRP A 265 5.71 -3.84 -11.91
N LYS A 266 5.11 -4.75 -11.15
CA LYS A 266 4.11 -4.41 -10.13
C LYS A 266 4.79 -4.42 -8.77
N PHE A 267 4.46 -3.44 -7.95
CA PHE A 267 4.76 -3.48 -6.52
C PHE A 267 3.47 -3.45 -5.71
N THR A 268 3.53 -4.03 -4.53
CA THR A 268 2.54 -3.85 -3.48
C THR A 268 3.25 -3.19 -2.32
N SER A 269 2.80 -2.01 -1.94
CA SER A 269 3.29 -1.29 -0.77
C SER A 269 2.30 -1.48 0.35
N GLU A 270 2.74 -2.07 1.43
CA GLU A 270 1.96 -2.08 2.64
C GLU A 270 2.32 -0.84 3.44
N ILE A 271 1.33 0.01 3.62
CA ILE A 271 1.48 1.20 4.45
C ILE A 271 1.68 0.70 5.87
N LEU A 272 2.77 1.13 6.49
CA LEU A 272 3.01 0.95 7.92
C LEU A 272 1.88 1.65 8.67
N ARG A 273 0.82 0.92 9.01
CA ARG A 273 -0.29 1.45 9.80
C ARG A 273 0.13 1.37 11.27
N LYS A 274 0.27 2.51 11.91
CA LYS A 274 0.22 2.62 13.36
C LYS A 274 -1.24 2.88 13.73
N ALA A 275 -1.92 1.84 14.19
CA ALA A 275 -3.24 1.97 14.77
C ALA A 275 -3.10 2.11 16.31
N ASP A 276 -4.05 2.76 16.95
CA ASP A 276 -4.16 2.74 18.40
C ASP A 276 -4.82 1.42 18.80
N CYS A 277 -4.00 0.37 18.86
CA CYS A 277 -4.45 -0.98 19.15
C CYS A 277 -4.43 -1.24 20.66
N PRO A 278 -5.53 -1.71 21.25
CA PRO A 278 -5.54 -2.11 22.66
C PRO A 278 -4.56 -3.27 22.89
N PRO A 279 -4.04 -3.42 24.10
CA PRO A 279 -3.23 -4.58 24.44
C PRO A 279 -4.07 -5.87 24.32
N SER A 280 -3.45 -6.92 23.80
CA SER A 280 -4.04 -8.27 23.78
C SER A 280 -4.27 -8.72 25.22
N GLN A 281 -5.51 -9.08 25.54
CA GLN A 281 -5.86 -9.63 26.84
C GLN A 281 -5.95 -11.15 26.72
N PRO A 282 -5.25 -11.90 27.59
CA PRO A 282 -5.49 -13.34 27.66
C PRO A 282 -6.95 -13.57 28.08
N ASP A 283 -7.58 -14.59 27.53
CA ASP A 283 -8.87 -15.04 28.02
C ASP A 283 -8.69 -15.43 29.48
N SER A 284 -9.29 -14.65 30.37
CA SER A 284 -9.28 -14.91 31.81
C SER A 284 -10.71 -15.23 32.25
N TYR A 285 -10.91 -16.47 32.58
CA TYR A 285 -12.21 -16.96 33.08
C TYR A 285 -12.19 -17.03 34.61
N CYS A 286 -11.54 -16.07 35.26
CA CYS A 286 -11.43 -15.98 36.71
C CYS A 286 -12.49 -15.06 37.26
N TYR A 287 -13.25 -15.55 38.25
CA TYR A 287 -14.34 -14.85 38.87
C TYR A 287 -14.14 -14.85 40.39
N GLU A 288 -14.67 -13.83 41.04
CA GLU A 288 -14.77 -13.72 42.46
C GLU A 288 -16.24 -13.97 42.88
N PHE A 289 -16.45 -14.92 43.74
CA PHE A 289 -17.76 -15.28 44.27
C PHE A 289 -17.85 -14.88 45.73
N LEU A 290 -18.94 -14.22 46.07
CA LEU A 290 -19.23 -13.83 47.46
C LEU A 290 -20.73 -13.90 47.73
N ASP A 291 -21.10 -14.23 48.95
CA ASP A 291 -22.46 -14.10 49.43
C ASP A 291 -22.63 -12.77 50.19
N GLU A 292 -23.40 -11.84 49.60
CA GLU A 292 -23.65 -10.53 50.19
C GLU A 292 -24.35 -10.61 51.56
N ASN A 293 -25.15 -11.65 51.80
CA ASN A 293 -25.80 -11.87 53.09
C ASN A 293 -24.83 -12.38 54.16
N ALA A 294 -23.84 -13.21 53.74
CA ALA A 294 -22.82 -13.72 54.65
C ALA A 294 -21.89 -12.63 55.20
N ILE A 295 -21.64 -11.57 54.42
CA ILE A 295 -20.83 -10.42 54.86
C ILE A 295 -21.43 -9.75 56.11
N ARG A 296 -22.77 -9.79 56.31
CA ARG A 296 -23.43 -9.27 57.49
C ARG A 296 -23.20 -10.12 58.77
N PHE A 297 -22.75 -11.36 58.60
CA PHE A 297 -22.50 -12.29 59.71
C PHE A 297 -21.01 -12.34 60.10
N ASP A 298 -20.12 -11.60 59.44
CA ASP A 298 -18.68 -11.59 59.69
C ASP A 298 -18.32 -11.04 61.10
N THR A 299 -19.28 -10.46 61.81
CA THR A 299 -19.11 -9.92 63.14
C THR A 299 -19.72 -10.84 64.27
N MET A 300 -20.37 -11.95 63.88
CA MET A 300 -20.93 -12.92 64.85
C MET A 300 -20.15 -14.23 64.76
N PRO A 301 -19.88 -14.92 65.86
CA PRO A 301 -19.34 -16.27 65.89
C PRO A 301 -20.42 -17.23 65.37
N VAL A 302 -20.55 -17.25 64.01
CA VAL A 302 -21.55 -18.10 63.34
C VAL A 302 -20.91 -19.45 63.13
N PRO A 303 -21.47 -20.53 63.60
CA PRO A 303 -20.93 -21.88 63.41
C PRO A 303 -21.30 -22.42 61.98
N PHE A 304 -21.16 -21.60 60.95
CA PHE A 304 -21.49 -21.98 59.58
C PHE A 304 -20.25 -22.00 58.73
N LYS A 305 -20.18 -23.02 57.88
CA LYS A 305 -19.16 -23.19 56.83
C LYS A 305 -19.83 -22.97 55.46
N PHE A 306 -19.23 -22.13 54.63
CA PHE A 306 -19.67 -21.84 53.26
C PHE A 306 -18.86 -22.69 52.29
N GLN A 307 -19.52 -23.54 51.51
CA GLN A 307 -18.89 -24.41 50.54
C GLN A 307 -19.46 -24.15 49.14
N TRP A 308 -18.58 -23.78 48.25
CA TRP A 308 -18.89 -23.51 46.83
C TRP A 308 -18.58 -24.74 45.99
N ASP A 309 -19.49 -25.06 45.08
CA ASP A 309 -19.29 -25.98 43.95
C ASP A 309 -19.40 -25.14 42.67
N PHE A 310 -18.34 -25.11 41.87
CA PHE A 310 -18.27 -24.26 40.67
C PHE A 310 -18.84 -24.92 39.42
N GLY A 311 -19.38 -26.13 39.54
CA GLY A 311 -19.97 -26.87 38.42
C GLY A 311 -18.96 -27.46 37.41
N ASP A 312 -17.66 -27.32 37.68
CA ASP A 312 -16.55 -27.91 36.89
C ASP A 312 -15.82 -29.03 37.64
N GLY A 313 -16.41 -29.44 38.77
CA GLY A 313 -15.85 -30.48 39.63
C GLY A 313 -14.86 -29.95 40.66
N GLN A 314 -14.67 -28.63 40.76
CA GLN A 314 -13.87 -27.99 41.81
C GLN A 314 -14.75 -27.32 42.83
N THR A 315 -14.27 -27.28 44.07
CA THR A 315 -14.95 -26.69 45.22
C THR A 315 -14.01 -25.77 45.98
N ALA A 316 -14.57 -24.79 46.71
CA ALA A 316 -13.81 -23.94 47.60
C ALA A 316 -14.65 -23.64 48.86
N GLU A 317 -13.95 -23.23 49.95
CA GLU A 317 -14.57 -22.89 51.22
C GLU A 317 -14.30 -21.43 51.56
N GLY A 318 -15.33 -20.72 52.04
CA GLY A 318 -15.21 -19.33 52.47
C GLY A 318 -16.40 -18.47 52.06
N ILE A 319 -16.55 -17.33 52.73
CA ILE A 319 -17.58 -16.33 52.40
C ILE A 319 -17.31 -15.67 51.06
N LYS A 320 -16.01 -15.49 50.74
CA LYS A 320 -15.50 -14.91 49.55
C LYS A 320 -14.42 -15.81 48.97
N VAL A 321 -14.58 -16.25 47.71
CA VAL A 321 -13.66 -17.17 47.02
C VAL A 321 -13.38 -16.71 45.63
N GLN A 322 -12.21 -17.08 45.10
CA GLN A 322 -11.86 -16.89 43.70
C GLN A 322 -11.75 -18.24 42.98
N HIS A 323 -12.29 -18.32 41.80
CA HIS A 323 -12.19 -19.50 40.96
C HIS A 323 -11.93 -19.14 39.52
N CYS A 324 -11.07 -19.93 38.84
CA CYS A 324 -10.71 -19.78 37.42
C CYS A 324 -11.13 -21.03 36.67
N TYR A 325 -12.02 -20.87 35.72
CA TYR A 325 -12.42 -21.94 34.80
C TYR A 325 -11.36 -22.14 33.73
N LYS A 326 -11.21 -23.34 33.24
CA LYS A 326 -10.23 -23.70 32.17
C LYS A 326 -10.74 -23.40 30.80
N GLU A 327 -12.05 -23.52 30.58
CA GLU A 327 -12.67 -23.42 29.27
C GLU A 327 -13.98 -22.62 29.36
N PRO A 328 -14.42 -22.01 28.23
CA PRO A 328 -15.76 -21.45 28.12
C PRO A 328 -16.83 -22.54 28.27
N GLY A 329 -17.98 -22.16 28.81
CA GLY A 329 -19.08 -23.09 29.00
C GLY A 329 -20.17 -22.54 29.90
N ASN A 330 -21.21 -23.32 30.12
CA ASN A 330 -22.27 -23.03 31.08
C ASN A 330 -22.01 -23.80 32.35
N TYR A 331 -21.85 -23.09 33.43
CA TYR A 331 -21.54 -23.64 34.74
C TYR A 331 -22.66 -23.33 35.74
N THR A 332 -23.10 -24.36 36.45
CA THR A 332 -24.07 -24.18 37.54
C THR A 332 -23.33 -24.12 38.86
N ILE A 333 -23.22 -22.93 39.41
CA ILE A 333 -22.51 -22.70 40.68
C ILE A 333 -23.51 -22.85 41.86
N LYS A 334 -23.10 -23.61 42.84
CA LYS A 334 -23.90 -23.86 44.04
C LYS A 334 -23.17 -23.41 45.27
N LEU A 335 -23.92 -22.85 46.22
CA LEU A 335 -23.44 -22.52 47.54
C LEU A 335 -24.21 -23.35 48.57
N ASP A 336 -23.48 -24.20 49.30
CA ASP A 336 -24.00 -24.95 50.44
C ASP A 336 -23.54 -24.27 51.75
N ILE A 337 -24.47 -24.09 52.66
CA ILE A 337 -24.19 -23.62 54.03
C ILE A 337 -24.29 -24.80 54.98
N ILE A 338 -23.22 -25.06 55.71
CA ILE A 338 -23.11 -26.19 56.63
C ILE A 338 -23.10 -25.68 58.06
N ASN A 339 -24.05 -26.11 58.88
CA ASN A 339 -24.05 -25.85 60.30
C ASN A 339 -22.97 -26.71 60.99
N MET A 340 -21.96 -26.07 61.55
CA MET A 340 -20.81 -26.77 62.16
C MET A 340 -21.16 -27.44 63.53
N LEU A 341 -22.30 -27.14 64.11
CA LEU A 341 -22.75 -27.74 65.38
C LEU A 341 -23.58 -29.00 65.13
N THR A 342 -24.40 -29.01 64.07
CA THR A 342 -25.31 -30.13 63.79
C THR A 342 -24.83 -30.99 62.65
N ASN A 343 -23.86 -30.51 61.84
CA ASN A 343 -23.45 -31.07 60.58
C ASN A 343 -24.59 -31.17 59.53
N GLU A 344 -25.68 -30.43 59.76
CA GLU A 344 -26.73 -30.32 58.74
C GLU A 344 -26.32 -29.40 57.66
N VAL A 345 -26.54 -29.81 56.42
CA VAL A 345 -26.26 -29.05 55.21
C VAL A 345 -27.55 -28.44 54.71
N GLU A 346 -27.62 -27.13 54.66
CA GLU A 346 -28.65 -26.43 53.90
C GLU A 346 -28.23 -26.44 52.41
N LEU A 347 -28.59 -27.54 51.72
CA LEU A 347 -28.18 -27.80 50.33
C LEU A 347 -28.75 -26.75 49.39
N ASN A 348 -27.86 -26.22 48.53
CA ASN A 348 -28.18 -25.30 47.43
C ASN A 348 -28.93 -24.04 47.90
N GLU A 349 -28.50 -23.39 49.00
CA GLU A 349 -29.09 -22.15 49.40
C GLU A 349 -29.15 -21.13 48.27
N LYS A 350 -28.12 -21.15 47.40
CA LYS A 350 -28.09 -20.36 46.18
C LYS A 350 -27.50 -21.15 45.01
N THR A 351 -28.14 -21.02 43.86
CA THR A 351 -27.69 -21.57 42.61
C THR A 351 -27.61 -20.44 41.58
N TYR A 352 -26.50 -20.38 40.87
CA TYR A 352 -26.25 -19.41 39.78
C TYR A 352 -25.88 -20.14 38.50
N GLU A 353 -26.47 -19.69 37.39
CA GLU A 353 -26.03 -20.10 36.07
C GLU A 353 -25.01 -19.06 35.56
N LEU A 354 -23.80 -19.51 35.29
CA LEU A 354 -22.73 -18.68 34.74
C LEU A 354 -22.42 -19.14 33.32
N GLU A 355 -22.69 -18.29 32.35
CA GLU A 355 -22.27 -18.48 30.96
C GLU A 355 -20.93 -17.80 30.75
N ILE A 356 -19.93 -18.59 30.44
CA ILE A 356 -18.59 -18.10 30.09
C ILE A 356 -18.40 -18.24 28.57
N THR A 357 -18.26 -17.09 27.91
CA THR A 357 -18.00 -17.04 26.46
C THR A 357 -16.56 -16.64 26.19
N ARG A 358 -16.03 -17.11 25.07
CA ARG A 358 -14.71 -16.67 24.60
C ARG A 358 -14.78 -15.22 24.16
N THR A 359 -13.77 -14.42 24.51
CA THR A 359 -13.70 -13.02 24.09
C THR A 359 -13.47 -12.90 22.60
N GLU A 360 -14.33 -12.17 21.89
CA GLU A 360 -14.13 -11.86 20.48
C GLU A 360 -13.03 -10.83 20.31
N GLN A 361 -11.84 -11.29 19.95
CA GLN A 361 -10.66 -10.43 19.76
C GLN A 361 -9.63 -11.03 18.82
N ALA A 362 -8.82 -10.16 18.23
CA ALA A 362 -7.53 -10.56 17.69
C ALA A 362 -6.59 -10.93 18.83
N TYR A 363 -5.68 -11.89 18.64
CA TYR A 363 -4.77 -12.34 19.69
C TYR A 363 -3.36 -12.56 19.15
N ILE A 364 -2.35 -12.14 19.93
CA ILE A 364 -0.92 -12.34 19.61
C ILE A 364 -0.33 -13.40 20.53
N SER A 365 -0.07 -14.58 19.99
CA SER A 365 0.70 -15.61 20.67
C SER A 365 2.19 -15.44 20.31
N SER A 366 3.00 -15.12 21.31
CA SER A 366 4.47 -14.98 21.19
C SER A 366 5.10 -14.93 22.57
N PRO A 367 6.41 -15.20 22.74
CA PRO A 367 7.15 -14.89 23.96
C PRO A 367 7.08 -13.39 24.29
N ASP A 368 7.04 -13.03 25.57
CA ASP A 368 7.10 -11.63 26.04
C ASP A 368 8.53 -11.06 26.04
N ARG A 369 9.53 -11.96 25.99
CA ARG A 369 10.95 -11.62 26.00
C ARG A 369 11.73 -12.51 25.03
N CYS A 370 12.76 -11.93 24.39
CA CYS A 370 13.70 -12.66 23.56
C CYS A 370 15.09 -11.98 23.60
N PHE A 371 16.08 -12.62 23.00
CA PHE A 371 17.40 -12.03 22.80
C PHE A 371 17.52 -11.37 21.42
N GLU A 372 18.42 -10.36 21.33
CA GLU A 372 18.79 -9.81 20.02
C GLU A 372 19.34 -10.90 19.09
N GLY A 373 18.93 -10.89 17.82
CA GLY A 373 19.33 -11.89 16.84
C GLY A 373 18.57 -13.23 16.97
N GLU A 374 17.71 -13.39 17.96
CA GLU A 374 16.88 -14.59 18.13
C GLU A 374 15.66 -14.56 17.22
N LYS A 375 15.31 -15.72 16.66
CA LYS A 375 14.14 -15.91 15.83
C LYS A 375 12.92 -16.13 16.71
N VAL A 376 11.96 -15.21 16.64
CA VAL A 376 10.70 -15.24 17.40
C VAL A 376 9.55 -15.53 16.44
N VAL A 377 8.68 -16.45 16.83
CA VAL A 377 7.44 -16.76 16.10
C VAL A 377 6.31 -15.94 16.70
N PHE A 378 5.57 -15.26 15.84
CA PHE A 378 4.32 -14.58 16.15
C PHE A 378 3.19 -15.30 15.47
N ASP A 379 2.16 -15.66 16.21
CA ASP A 379 1.07 -16.49 15.79
C ASP A 379 -0.27 -15.85 16.15
N ALA A 380 -1.17 -15.73 15.20
CA ALA A 380 -2.51 -15.16 15.32
C ALA A 380 -3.63 -16.22 15.37
N ASP A 381 -3.31 -17.51 15.30
CA ASP A 381 -4.30 -18.60 15.20
C ASP A 381 -5.21 -18.69 16.43
N SER A 382 -4.79 -18.11 17.57
CA SER A 382 -5.61 -18.00 18.79
C SER A 382 -6.65 -16.88 18.73
N SER A 383 -6.68 -16.05 17.68
CA SER A 383 -7.71 -15.03 17.49
C SER A 383 -9.09 -15.68 17.36
N TYR A 384 -10.08 -15.08 18.01
CA TYR A 384 -11.46 -15.54 17.94
C TYR A 384 -12.35 -14.44 17.38
N LEU A 385 -12.75 -14.60 16.12
CA LEU A 385 -13.52 -13.63 15.34
C LEU A 385 -14.69 -14.34 14.65
N PRO A 386 -15.74 -14.70 15.42
CA PRO A 386 -16.87 -15.46 14.89
C PRO A 386 -17.59 -14.69 13.79
N GLY A 387 -17.96 -15.36 12.71
CA GLY A 387 -18.62 -14.76 11.56
C GLY A 387 -17.71 -13.99 10.59
N TRP A 388 -16.40 -13.90 10.87
CA TRP A 388 -15.45 -13.26 9.96
C TRP A 388 -14.90 -14.24 8.93
N SER A 389 -14.92 -13.85 7.66
CA SER A 389 -14.07 -14.46 6.65
C SER A 389 -12.77 -13.66 6.60
N VAL A 390 -11.77 -14.08 7.40
CA VAL A 390 -10.50 -13.36 7.49
C VAL A 390 -9.78 -13.42 6.15
N SER A 391 -9.40 -12.26 5.62
CA SER A 391 -8.65 -12.14 4.36
C SER A 391 -7.18 -11.82 4.59
N ARG A 392 -6.85 -11.16 5.71
CA ARG A 392 -5.48 -10.69 5.93
C ARG A 392 -5.12 -10.57 7.39
N TYR A 393 -3.88 -10.95 7.71
CA TYR A 393 -3.18 -10.69 8.96
C TYR A 393 -1.99 -9.79 8.67
N TYR A 394 -1.94 -8.62 9.27
CA TYR A 394 -0.89 -7.63 9.09
C TYR A 394 -0.18 -7.38 10.42
N TRP A 395 1.15 -7.52 10.43
CA TRP A 395 2.00 -7.31 11.59
C TRP A 395 2.85 -6.06 11.44
N ASN A 396 2.90 -5.24 12.47
CA ASN A 396 3.84 -4.14 12.61
C ASN A 396 4.70 -4.39 13.83
N PHE A 397 6.03 -4.45 13.65
CA PHE A 397 6.95 -4.82 14.72
C PHE A 397 7.56 -3.61 15.46
N ASP A 398 7.08 -2.39 15.22
CA ASP A 398 7.55 -1.15 15.84
C ASP A 398 9.05 -0.81 15.56
N ASP A 399 9.66 -1.48 14.60
CA ASP A 399 11.02 -1.25 14.10
C ASP A 399 11.04 -0.93 12.59
N GLU A 400 9.92 -0.36 12.08
CA GLU A 400 9.68 -0.05 10.67
C GLU A 400 9.56 -1.28 9.76
N THR A 401 9.56 -2.50 10.31
CA THR A 401 9.33 -3.73 9.57
C THR A 401 7.92 -4.25 9.76
N ILE A 402 7.44 -4.95 8.74
CA ILE A 402 6.11 -5.53 8.69
C ILE A 402 6.17 -7.00 8.24
N ALA A 403 5.11 -7.76 8.51
CA ALA A 403 4.92 -9.08 7.93
C ALA A 403 3.43 -9.35 7.66
N ILE A 404 3.14 -10.37 6.83
CA ILE A 404 1.79 -10.79 6.46
C ILE A 404 1.68 -12.30 6.65
N GLY A 405 0.57 -12.74 7.19
CA GLY A 405 0.27 -14.14 7.44
C GLY A 405 -0.23 -14.39 8.85
N SER A 406 -1.00 -15.46 9.07
CA SER A 406 -1.48 -15.83 10.41
C SER A 406 -0.33 -16.18 11.34
N LYS A 407 0.78 -16.68 10.77
CA LYS A 407 1.99 -17.04 11.50
C LYS A 407 3.22 -16.49 10.78
N VAL A 408 4.05 -15.74 11.51
CA VAL A 408 5.22 -15.05 10.96
C VAL A 408 6.42 -15.20 11.88
N GLU A 409 7.62 -15.07 11.31
CA GLU A 409 8.88 -15.12 12.05
C GLU A 409 9.55 -13.74 12.02
N LYS A 410 10.09 -13.32 13.15
CA LYS A 410 10.77 -12.03 13.31
C LYS A 410 12.08 -12.20 14.05
N VAL A 411 13.09 -11.45 13.59
CA VAL A 411 14.37 -11.28 14.31
C VAL A 411 14.51 -9.80 14.64
N PHE A 412 14.68 -9.48 15.92
CA PHE A 412 14.98 -8.12 16.37
C PHE A 412 16.49 -7.93 16.46
N MET A 413 16.99 -6.94 15.74
CA MET A 413 18.44 -6.70 15.62
C MET A 413 19.01 -5.77 16.69
N LYS A 414 18.18 -5.18 17.55
CA LYS A 414 18.60 -4.25 18.60
C LYS A 414 17.82 -4.52 19.88
N PRO A 415 18.46 -4.41 21.05
CA PRO A 415 17.75 -4.45 22.34
C PRO A 415 16.79 -3.28 22.46
N GLY A 416 15.65 -3.51 23.12
CA GLY A 416 14.62 -2.48 23.30
C GLY A 416 13.26 -3.06 23.68
N ASN A 417 12.29 -2.18 23.86
CA ASN A 417 10.91 -2.55 24.04
C ASN A 417 10.16 -2.22 22.75
N TYR A 418 9.54 -3.21 22.17
CA TYR A 418 8.79 -3.12 20.91
C TYR A 418 7.31 -3.31 21.18
N ASN A 419 6.47 -2.44 20.62
CA ASN A 419 5.00 -2.57 20.70
C ASN A 419 4.51 -3.22 19.40
N VAL A 420 4.56 -4.55 19.34
CA VAL A 420 4.12 -5.32 18.18
C VAL A 420 2.61 -5.22 18.03
N GLN A 421 2.14 -4.90 16.83
CA GLN A 421 0.73 -4.79 16.51
C GLN A 421 0.32 -5.85 15.48
N LEU A 422 -0.84 -6.45 15.70
CA LEU A 422 -1.54 -7.32 14.76
C LEU A 422 -2.84 -6.64 14.34
N ILE A 423 -3.01 -6.44 13.04
CA ILE A 423 -4.25 -5.94 12.44
C ILE A 423 -4.83 -7.07 11.59
N ILE A 424 -6.10 -7.42 11.82
CA ILE A 424 -6.82 -8.45 11.07
C ILE A 424 -7.94 -7.79 10.29
N THR A 425 -8.06 -8.12 9.00
CA THR A 425 -9.14 -7.63 8.13
C THR A 425 -9.93 -8.78 7.55
N SER A 426 -11.26 -8.61 7.42
CA SER A 426 -12.13 -9.55 6.74
C SER A 426 -12.06 -9.40 5.23
N ALA A 427 -12.53 -10.41 4.50
CA ALA A 427 -12.98 -10.22 3.12
C ALA A 427 -14.15 -9.22 3.07
N PRO A 428 -14.38 -8.53 1.94
CA PRO A 428 -15.55 -7.69 1.79
C PRO A 428 -16.84 -8.50 2.01
N GLY A 429 -17.73 -8.00 2.85
CA GLY A 429 -19.07 -8.56 3.03
C GLY A 429 -19.95 -8.37 1.80
N THR A 430 -21.17 -8.87 1.85
CA THR A 430 -22.16 -8.69 0.76
C THR A 430 -22.53 -7.22 0.52
N ASP A 431 -22.32 -6.37 1.52
CA ASP A 431 -22.49 -4.91 1.47
C ASP A 431 -21.20 -4.16 1.06
N GLY A 432 -20.13 -4.91 0.73
CA GLY A 432 -18.82 -4.36 0.37
C GLY A 432 -18.00 -3.83 1.55
N LYS A 433 -18.49 -3.93 2.78
CA LYS A 433 -17.73 -3.51 3.95
C LYS A 433 -16.65 -4.52 4.33
N ILE A 434 -15.50 -3.98 4.73
CA ILE A 434 -14.40 -4.74 5.31
C ILE A 434 -14.39 -4.46 6.81
N MET A 435 -14.47 -5.51 7.61
CA MET A 435 -14.31 -5.40 9.06
C MET A 435 -12.81 -5.42 9.40
N GLU A 436 -12.42 -4.63 10.40
CA GLU A 436 -11.04 -4.54 10.88
C GLU A 436 -11.01 -4.56 12.40
N THR A 437 -10.06 -5.31 12.95
CA THR A 437 -9.74 -5.32 14.38
C THR A 437 -8.25 -5.34 14.59
N CYS A 438 -7.77 -4.87 15.73
CA CYS A 438 -6.34 -4.93 16.04
C CYS A 438 -6.07 -5.12 17.53
N VAL A 439 -4.87 -5.66 17.81
CA VAL A 439 -4.31 -5.77 19.16
C VAL A 439 -2.83 -5.44 19.16
N SER A 440 -2.30 -5.09 20.32
CA SER A 440 -0.87 -4.87 20.52
C SER A 440 -0.31 -5.75 21.63
N LYS A 441 0.99 -6.06 21.52
CA LYS A 441 1.74 -6.80 22.56
C LYS A 441 3.13 -6.21 22.71
N LYS A 442 3.55 -5.97 23.96
CA LYS A 442 4.90 -5.49 24.27
C LYS A 442 5.88 -6.67 24.31
N ILE A 443 6.96 -6.55 23.55
CA ILE A 443 8.06 -7.53 23.50
C ILE A 443 9.33 -6.84 24.01
N THR A 444 9.98 -7.44 24.99
CA THR A 444 11.25 -6.96 25.53
C THR A 444 12.41 -7.75 24.91
N VAL A 445 13.25 -7.07 24.14
CA VAL A 445 14.46 -7.65 23.54
C VAL A 445 15.68 -7.29 24.39
N THR A 446 16.43 -8.28 24.85
CA THR A 446 17.62 -8.10 25.66
C THR A 446 18.87 -8.52 24.88
N ARG A 447 20.04 -8.01 25.29
CA ARG A 447 21.31 -8.47 24.72
C ARG A 447 21.52 -9.94 25.07
N LYS A 448 22.09 -10.67 24.13
CA LYS A 448 22.54 -12.03 24.38
C LYS A 448 23.68 -11.99 25.40
N PRO A 449 23.67 -12.83 26.47
CA PRO A 449 24.71 -12.85 27.47
C PRO A 449 26.10 -13.16 26.86
#